data_791328b1b9099b62483b2dd72cf0f423
#
_entry.id   791328b1b9099b62483b2dd72cf0f423
#
_cell.length_a   1.000
_cell.length_b   1.000
_cell.length_c   1.000
_cell.angle_alpha   90.00
_cell.angle_beta   90.00
_cell.angle_gamma   90.00
#
_symmetry.space_group_name_H-M   'P 1'
#
loop_
_entity.id
_entity.type
_entity.pdbx_description
1 polymer ?
#
loop_
_entity_poly.entity_id
_entity_poly.type
_entity_poly.pdbx_seq_one_letter_code
_entity_poly.pdbx_strand_id
1 'polypeptide(L)'
;MLWPGWRGCGNRLILNLFLCAWAAGAGAAGEAPATREFHLPGLNGEMRSSAEFADRVILVNFWATWCVPCRREMPALNRLHQRLSGEGFSVIGIHVGPDAGLVADFLKKVPVEFPLLFDENMTLSGWGVVGLPTTFLIGPRGETLASYVGEKAWDSDAMVTELQTLIAPIHVR
;
A
#
# COMPACT_ATOMS: atom_id res chain seq x y z
N MET A 1 16.14 49.66 -68.93
CA MET A 1 16.42 51.09 -68.75
C MET A 1 16.61 51.37 -67.28
N LEU A 2 17.85 51.70 -66.96
CA LEU A 2 18.29 52.68 -65.95
C LEU A 2 17.88 52.52 -64.46
N TRP A 3 18.81 52.12 -63.71
CA TRP A 3 19.27 52.54 -62.41
C TRP A 3 19.05 54.06 -62.11
N PRO A 4 19.15 54.58 -60.86
CA PRO A 4 20.11 54.35 -59.78
C PRO A 4 19.47 54.35 -58.37
N GLY A 5 19.94 53.67 -57.31
CA GLY A 5 21.10 54.03 -56.47
C GLY A 5 20.72 55.00 -55.38
N TRP A 6 20.88 54.56 -54.12
CA TRP A 6 21.41 55.48 -53.08
C TRP A 6 21.92 54.78 -51.82
N ARG A 7 23.03 55.26 -51.39
CA ARG A 7 23.82 54.90 -50.20
C ARG A 7 23.20 55.53 -48.96
N GLY A 8 23.40 54.93 -47.83
CA GLY A 8 23.15 55.57 -46.54
C GLY A 8 23.65 54.74 -45.38
N CYS A 9 24.83 55.10 -44.90
CA CYS A 9 25.48 54.69 -43.67
C CYS A 9 24.56 54.81 -42.46
N GLY A 10 24.66 53.88 -41.50
CA GLY A 10 24.06 54.03 -40.19
C GLY A 10 24.45 52.87 -39.28
N ASN A 11 25.71 52.90 -38.83
CA ASN A 11 26.25 52.09 -37.79
C ASN A 11 25.51 52.36 -36.46
N ARG A 12 24.71 51.44 -35.97
CA ARG A 12 24.24 51.38 -34.54
C ARG A 12 24.37 50.00 -34.03
N LEU A 13 25.40 49.78 -33.23
CA LEU A 13 25.54 48.68 -32.33
C LEU A 13 24.30 48.68 -31.40
N ILE A 14 23.42 47.71 -31.58
CA ILE A 14 22.41 47.36 -30.59
C ILE A 14 22.91 46.07 -29.95
N LEU A 15 23.44 46.27 -28.76
CA LEU A 15 23.83 45.23 -27.84
C LEU A 15 22.56 44.49 -27.36
N ASN A 16 22.20 43.41 -28.07
CA ASN A 16 21.14 42.50 -27.60
C ASN A 16 21.65 41.69 -26.41
N LEU A 17 21.32 42.17 -25.23
CA LEU A 17 21.33 41.37 -24.00
C LEU A 17 20.33 40.23 -24.14
N PHE A 18 20.83 39.06 -24.53
CA PHE A 18 20.08 37.82 -24.35
C PHE A 18 19.93 37.55 -22.84
N LEU A 19 18.81 37.97 -22.27
CA LEU A 19 18.35 37.42 -21.00
C LEU A 19 17.98 35.94 -21.27
N CYS A 20 18.91 35.04 -20.93
CA CYS A 20 18.55 33.62 -20.72
C CYS A 20 17.61 33.55 -19.52
N ALA A 21 16.30 33.52 -19.81
CA ALA A 21 15.32 33.11 -18.83
C ALA A 21 15.55 31.61 -18.50
N TRP A 22 16.21 31.36 -17.37
CA TRP A 22 16.32 30.05 -16.80
C TRP A 22 14.91 29.66 -16.35
N ALA A 23 14.22 28.90 -17.19
CA ALA A 23 13.00 28.22 -16.79
C ALA A 23 13.38 27.22 -15.70
N ALA A 24 13.16 27.61 -14.45
CA ALA A 24 13.14 26.66 -13.33
C ALA A 24 12.10 25.59 -13.65
N GLY A 25 12.57 24.42 -14.09
CA GLY A 25 11.72 23.23 -14.21
C GLY A 25 11.13 22.95 -12.83
N ALA A 26 9.84 23.22 -12.69
CA ALA A 26 9.05 22.70 -11.58
C ALA A 26 9.12 21.18 -11.67
N GLY A 27 10.03 20.59 -10.87
CA GLY A 27 10.06 19.16 -10.67
C GLY A 27 8.64 18.74 -10.25
N ALA A 28 8.05 17.85 -11.00
CA ALA A 28 6.81 17.17 -10.58
C ALA A 28 7.07 16.61 -9.19
N ALA A 29 6.46 17.23 -8.18
CA ALA A 29 6.37 16.63 -6.85
C ALA A 29 5.69 15.29 -7.06
N GLY A 30 6.45 14.20 -6.98
CA GLY A 30 5.92 12.86 -7.02
C GLY A 30 4.85 12.79 -5.94
N GLU A 31 3.63 12.49 -6.35
CA GLU A 31 2.50 12.29 -5.44
C GLU A 31 2.94 11.30 -4.37
N ALA A 32 2.92 11.73 -3.12
CA ALA A 32 3.28 10.85 -2.01
C ALA A 32 2.42 9.58 -2.10
N PRO A 33 3.01 8.39 -1.95
CA PRO A 33 2.23 7.16 -2.04
C PRO A 33 1.05 7.26 -1.07
N ALA A 34 -0.16 6.98 -1.59
CA ALA A 34 -1.39 7.06 -0.81
C ALA A 34 -1.24 6.20 0.46
N THR A 35 -1.36 6.82 1.62
CA THR A 35 -1.35 6.11 2.90
C THR A 35 -2.58 5.23 3.01
N ARG A 36 -2.37 3.99 3.48
CA ARG A 36 -3.44 3.02 3.68
C ARG A 36 -3.90 3.07 5.13
N GLU A 37 -5.06 3.66 5.33
CA GLU A 37 -5.64 3.78 6.66
C GLU A 37 -6.94 2.98 6.76
N PHE A 38 -7.23 2.47 7.95
CA PHE A 38 -8.49 1.83 8.29
C PHE A 38 -8.95 2.22 9.69
N HIS A 39 -10.25 2.20 9.90
CA HIS A 39 -10.90 2.35 11.20
C HIS A 39 -12.14 1.45 11.20
N LEU A 40 -12.00 0.23 11.71
CA LEU A 40 -12.96 -0.84 11.57
C LEU A 40 -13.20 -1.56 12.92
N PRO A 41 -14.39 -2.13 13.14
CA PRO A 41 -14.65 -2.94 14.31
C PRO A 41 -13.90 -4.28 14.25
N GLY A 42 -13.37 -4.71 15.39
CA GLY A 42 -12.85 -6.06 15.61
C GLY A 42 -13.94 -7.07 15.98
N LEU A 43 -13.50 -8.31 16.27
CA LEU A 43 -14.40 -9.41 16.67
C LEU A 43 -15.25 -9.11 17.91
N ASN A 44 -14.74 -8.31 18.83
CA ASN A 44 -15.42 -7.89 20.06
C ASN A 44 -16.24 -6.59 19.92
N GLY A 45 -16.32 -6.03 18.70
CA GLY A 45 -16.99 -4.77 18.41
C GLY A 45 -16.17 -3.51 18.75
N GLU A 46 -14.98 -3.66 19.34
CA GLU A 46 -14.10 -2.51 19.58
C GLU A 46 -13.53 -1.96 18.27
N MET A 47 -13.54 -0.65 18.13
CA MET A 47 -12.97 0.00 16.95
C MET A 47 -11.46 -0.07 17.00
N ARG A 48 -10.86 -0.51 15.90
CA ARG A 48 -9.42 -0.64 15.71
C ARG A 48 -8.98 0.22 14.53
N SER A 49 -7.85 0.85 14.64
CA SER A 49 -7.33 1.72 13.58
C SER A 49 -5.91 1.33 13.17
N SER A 50 -5.53 1.72 11.95
CA SER A 50 -4.16 1.56 11.46
C SER A 50 -3.11 2.23 12.35
N ALA A 51 -3.49 3.30 13.08
CA ALA A 51 -2.60 4.00 14.01
C ALA A 51 -2.09 3.11 15.17
N GLU A 52 -2.83 2.06 15.55
CA GLU A 52 -2.40 1.11 16.58
C GLU A 52 -1.18 0.26 16.14
N PHE A 53 -0.93 0.22 14.85
CA PHE A 53 0.16 -0.51 14.21
C PHE A 53 1.25 0.42 13.68
N ALA A 54 1.25 1.69 14.12
CA ALA A 54 2.32 2.62 13.81
C ALA A 54 3.68 2.01 14.21
N ASP A 55 4.72 2.32 13.46
CA ASP A 55 6.07 1.77 13.64
C ASP A 55 6.23 0.26 13.36
N ARG A 56 5.20 -0.37 12.79
CA ARG A 56 5.23 -1.78 12.36
C ARG A 56 5.02 -1.90 10.87
N VAL A 57 5.49 -3.01 10.32
CA VAL A 57 5.04 -3.49 9.01
C VAL A 57 3.82 -4.37 9.21
N ILE A 58 2.76 -4.10 8.47
CA ILE A 58 1.54 -4.90 8.56
C ILE A 58 1.21 -5.56 7.23
N LEU A 59 0.79 -6.83 7.30
CA LEU A 59 0.25 -7.57 6.16
C LEU A 59 -1.28 -7.57 6.29
N VAL A 60 -1.95 -6.75 5.50
CA VAL A 60 -3.41 -6.58 5.53
C VAL A 60 -4.02 -7.48 4.47
N ASN A 61 -4.73 -8.51 4.90
CA ASN A 61 -5.37 -9.51 4.05
C ASN A 61 -6.88 -9.29 3.99
N PHE A 62 -7.41 -9.01 2.81
CA PHE A 62 -8.85 -8.91 2.54
C PHE A 62 -9.40 -10.29 2.19
N TRP A 63 -10.38 -10.74 2.95
CA TRP A 63 -10.93 -12.09 2.84
C TRP A 63 -12.44 -12.15 3.13
N ALA A 64 -13.07 -13.29 2.85
CA ALA A 64 -14.46 -13.53 3.23
C ALA A 64 -14.70 -15.03 3.53
N THR A 65 -15.71 -15.31 4.32
CA THR A 65 -16.10 -16.69 4.69
C THR A 65 -16.55 -17.53 3.50
N TRP A 66 -17.14 -16.93 2.48
CA TRP A 66 -17.54 -17.58 1.22
C TRP A 66 -16.37 -17.77 0.23
N CYS A 67 -15.23 -17.09 0.45
CA CYS A 67 -14.07 -17.16 -0.43
C CYS A 67 -13.24 -18.42 -0.10
N VAL A 68 -13.34 -19.45 -0.93
CA VAL A 68 -12.64 -20.74 -0.71
C VAL A 68 -11.11 -20.57 -0.66
N PRO A 69 -10.42 -19.87 -1.60
CA PRO A 69 -8.97 -19.69 -1.53
C PRO A 69 -8.56 -18.89 -0.29
N CYS A 70 -9.36 -17.89 0.14
CA CYS A 70 -9.07 -17.15 1.37
C CYS A 70 -9.02 -18.07 2.60
N ARG A 71 -10.01 -18.95 2.74
CA ARG A 71 -10.07 -19.88 3.87
C ARG A 71 -8.90 -20.86 3.91
N ARG A 72 -8.40 -21.25 2.72
CA ARG A 72 -7.26 -22.16 2.62
C ARG A 72 -5.95 -21.52 3.07
N GLU A 73 -5.76 -20.22 2.84
CA GLU A 73 -4.52 -19.53 3.22
C GLU A 73 -4.49 -19.06 4.70
N MET A 74 -5.64 -18.99 5.40
CA MET A 74 -5.70 -18.52 6.80
C MET A 74 -4.74 -19.26 7.75
N PRO A 75 -4.59 -20.60 7.71
CA PRO A 75 -3.60 -21.28 8.54
C PRO A 75 -2.15 -20.85 8.24
N ALA A 76 -1.83 -20.62 6.97
CA ALA A 76 -0.49 -20.17 6.57
C ALA A 76 -0.22 -18.72 7.02
N LEU A 77 -1.22 -17.84 6.92
CA LEU A 77 -1.16 -16.48 7.48
C LEU A 77 -0.94 -16.51 9.00
N ASN A 78 -1.60 -17.43 9.72
CA ASN A 78 -1.42 -17.56 11.16
C ASN A 78 0.01 -18.01 11.51
N ARG A 79 0.55 -19.00 10.82
CA ARG A 79 1.95 -19.42 11.02
C ARG A 79 2.95 -18.31 10.68
N LEU A 80 2.70 -17.55 9.60
CA LEU A 80 3.50 -16.37 9.28
C LEU A 80 3.46 -15.34 10.41
N HIS A 81 2.26 -15.02 10.93
CA HIS A 81 2.10 -14.11 12.06
C HIS A 81 2.89 -14.55 13.27
N GLN A 82 2.74 -15.81 13.69
CA GLN A 82 3.49 -16.38 14.81
C GLN A 82 5.01 -16.30 14.59
N ARG A 83 5.47 -16.53 13.38
CA ARG A 83 6.91 -16.53 13.04
C ARG A 83 7.52 -15.13 13.09
N LEU A 84 6.79 -14.06 12.67
CA LEU A 84 7.34 -12.72 12.48
C LEU A 84 6.83 -11.66 13.47
N SER A 85 5.83 -11.95 14.30
CA SER A 85 5.20 -10.93 15.19
C SER A 85 6.17 -10.29 16.20
N GLY A 86 7.23 -11.01 16.60
CA GLY A 86 8.28 -10.48 17.46
C GLY A 86 9.25 -9.51 16.76
N GLU A 87 9.20 -9.41 15.44
CA GLU A 87 10.10 -8.62 14.60
C GLU A 87 9.47 -7.29 14.14
N GLY A 88 8.50 -6.72 14.87
CA GLY A 88 7.80 -5.49 14.44
C GLY A 88 6.87 -5.70 13.23
N PHE A 89 6.39 -6.91 13.04
CA PHE A 89 5.48 -7.30 11.97
C PHE A 89 4.13 -7.76 12.56
N SER A 90 3.04 -7.58 11.82
CA SER A 90 1.73 -8.14 12.17
C SER A 90 0.93 -8.49 10.93
N VAL A 91 0.17 -9.58 10.99
CA VAL A 91 -0.91 -9.85 10.03
C VAL A 91 -2.20 -9.24 10.57
N ILE A 92 -3.03 -8.69 9.69
CA ILE A 92 -4.38 -8.20 9.98
C ILE A 92 -5.31 -8.77 8.92
N GLY A 93 -6.35 -9.48 9.33
CA GLY A 93 -7.39 -9.95 8.43
C GLY A 93 -8.57 -8.98 8.41
N ILE A 94 -8.95 -8.49 7.23
CA ILE A 94 -10.16 -7.67 7.05
C ILE A 94 -11.20 -8.51 6.32
N HIS A 95 -12.24 -8.93 7.06
CA HIS A 95 -13.39 -9.61 6.47
C HIS A 95 -14.28 -8.61 5.75
N VAL A 96 -14.60 -8.87 4.49
CA VAL A 96 -15.50 -8.02 3.71
C VAL A 96 -16.90 -8.64 3.63
N GLY A 97 -17.91 -7.78 3.84
CA GLY A 97 -19.32 -8.17 3.82
C GLY A 97 -19.91 -8.49 5.21
N PRO A 98 -21.23 -8.72 5.27
CA PRO A 98 -22.03 -8.67 6.50
C PRO A 98 -21.99 -9.93 7.37
N ASP A 99 -21.13 -10.90 7.12
CA ASP A 99 -21.22 -12.25 7.67
C ASP A 99 -20.42 -12.46 8.97
N ALA A 100 -20.41 -11.51 9.90
CA ALA A 100 -19.65 -11.61 11.16
C ALA A 100 -19.95 -12.90 11.96
N GLY A 101 -21.20 -13.36 11.97
CA GLY A 101 -21.58 -14.62 12.63
C GLY A 101 -20.92 -15.85 12.01
N LEU A 102 -20.79 -15.90 10.70
CA LEU A 102 -20.12 -16.99 9.99
C LEU A 102 -18.60 -16.99 10.23
N VAL A 103 -18.01 -15.81 10.50
CA VAL A 103 -16.61 -15.71 10.88
C VAL A 103 -16.35 -16.41 12.20
N ALA A 104 -17.20 -16.19 13.22
CA ALA A 104 -17.07 -16.86 14.51
C ALA A 104 -17.13 -18.39 14.39
N ASP A 105 -18.01 -18.92 13.55
CA ASP A 105 -18.11 -20.37 13.30
C ASP A 105 -16.91 -20.91 12.51
N PHE A 106 -16.37 -20.13 11.59
CA PHE A 106 -15.15 -20.49 10.89
C PHE A 106 -13.95 -20.56 11.84
N LEU A 107 -13.79 -19.59 12.73
CA LEU A 107 -12.69 -19.51 13.70
C LEU A 107 -12.68 -20.65 14.73
N LYS A 108 -13.84 -21.25 15.03
CA LYS A 108 -13.89 -22.48 15.86
C LYS A 108 -13.16 -23.65 15.20
N LYS A 109 -13.06 -23.66 13.86
CA LYS A 109 -12.42 -24.72 13.06
C LYS A 109 -11.00 -24.35 12.65
N VAL A 110 -10.75 -23.07 12.42
CA VAL A 110 -9.48 -22.51 11.94
C VAL A 110 -9.14 -21.31 12.83
N PRO A 111 -8.61 -21.54 14.04
CA PRO A 111 -8.24 -20.44 14.94
C PRO A 111 -7.06 -19.66 14.37
N VAL A 112 -7.11 -18.34 14.53
CA VAL A 112 -6.01 -17.43 14.20
C VAL A 112 -5.71 -16.51 15.38
N GLU A 113 -4.45 -16.07 15.50
CA GLU A 113 -3.97 -15.22 16.60
C GLU A 113 -3.84 -13.76 16.19
N PHE A 114 -3.85 -13.49 14.90
CA PHE A 114 -3.79 -12.12 14.39
C PHE A 114 -5.15 -11.41 14.46
N PRO A 115 -5.16 -10.06 14.57
CA PRO A 115 -6.39 -9.28 14.59
C PRO A 115 -7.27 -9.51 13.34
N LEU A 116 -8.57 -9.70 13.59
CA LEU A 116 -9.59 -9.74 12.55
C LEU A 116 -10.53 -8.55 12.71
N LEU A 117 -10.73 -7.83 11.61
CA LEU A 117 -11.57 -6.65 11.50
C LEU A 117 -12.67 -6.89 10.47
N PHE A 118 -13.74 -6.10 10.56
CA PHE A 118 -14.92 -6.24 9.69
C PHE A 118 -15.15 -4.98 8.88
N ASP A 119 -15.12 -5.10 7.56
CA ASP A 119 -15.58 -4.08 6.63
C ASP A 119 -16.92 -4.49 6.00
N GLU A 120 -17.98 -4.48 6.81
CA GLU A 120 -19.32 -4.91 6.40
C GLU A 120 -19.88 -4.10 5.24
N ASN A 121 -19.54 -2.83 5.17
CA ASN A 121 -20.05 -1.88 4.20
C ASN A 121 -19.07 -1.60 3.05
N MET A 122 -17.99 -2.36 2.96
CA MET A 122 -16.93 -2.18 1.95
C MET A 122 -16.38 -0.73 1.91
N THR A 123 -16.19 -0.13 3.08
CA THR A 123 -15.72 1.25 3.25
C THR A 123 -14.29 1.45 2.74
N LEU A 124 -13.52 0.37 2.68
CA LEU A 124 -12.15 0.36 2.16
C LEU A 124 -12.07 0.05 0.64
N SER A 125 -13.16 0.24 -0.11
CA SER A 125 -13.18 0.03 -1.56
C SER A 125 -12.09 0.83 -2.30
N GLY A 126 -11.70 2.00 -1.77
CA GLY A 126 -10.60 2.83 -2.29
C GLY A 126 -9.21 2.19 -2.20
N TRP A 127 -9.06 1.04 -1.53
CA TRP A 127 -7.78 0.31 -1.51
C TRP A 127 -7.46 -0.41 -2.82
N GLY A 128 -8.39 -0.43 -3.78
CA GLY A 128 -8.18 -1.08 -5.08
C GLY A 128 -8.24 -2.60 -5.00
N VAL A 129 -9.01 -3.16 -4.07
CA VAL A 129 -9.30 -4.59 -3.99
C VAL A 129 -10.17 -4.98 -5.16
N VAL A 130 -9.62 -5.75 -6.11
CA VAL A 130 -10.31 -6.18 -7.34
C VAL A 130 -10.86 -7.61 -7.24
N GLY A 131 -10.51 -8.33 -6.19
CA GLY A 131 -10.95 -9.71 -5.94
C GLY A 131 -10.37 -10.24 -4.63
N LEU A 132 -10.82 -11.42 -4.20
CA LEU A 132 -10.37 -12.04 -2.95
C LEU A 132 -9.64 -13.36 -3.20
N PRO A 133 -8.60 -13.66 -2.42
CA PRO A 133 -7.97 -12.76 -1.47
C PRO A 133 -7.13 -11.68 -2.16
N THR A 134 -7.05 -10.51 -1.56
CA THR A 134 -6.07 -9.48 -1.90
C THR A 134 -5.33 -9.08 -0.62
N THR A 135 -4.01 -8.99 -0.69
CA THR A 135 -3.18 -8.72 0.48
C THR A 135 -2.22 -7.58 0.18
N PHE A 136 -2.12 -6.63 1.10
CA PHE A 136 -1.19 -5.51 1.02
C PHE A 136 -0.15 -5.61 2.13
N LEU A 137 1.11 -5.41 1.78
CA LEU A 137 2.19 -5.17 2.74
C LEU A 137 2.31 -3.66 2.92
N ILE A 138 2.07 -3.18 4.12
CA ILE A 138 2.05 -1.76 4.47
C ILE A 138 3.21 -1.46 5.40
N GLY A 139 3.97 -0.45 5.08
CA GLY A 139 5.07 0.04 5.90
C GLY A 139 4.61 0.91 7.08
N PRO A 140 5.55 1.28 7.98
CA PRO A 140 5.24 2.00 9.22
C PRO A 140 4.61 3.38 9.03
N ARG A 141 4.74 3.97 7.86
CA ARG A 141 4.13 5.27 7.53
C ARG A 141 2.84 5.15 6.74
N GLY A 142 2.27 3.93 6.63
CA GLY A 142 1.07 3.65 5.86
C GLY A 142 1.31 3.47 4.34
N GLU A 143 2.57 3.54 3.89
CA GLU A 143 2.91 3.31 2.48
C GLU A 143 2.75 1.85 2.06
N THR A 144 2.27 1.61 0.86
CA THR A 144 2.20 0.26 0.31
C THR A 144 3.58 -0.18 -0.20
N LEU A 145 4.16 -1.22 0.43
CA LEU A 145 5.44 -1.81 0.05
C LEU A 145 5.28 -2.88 -1.04
N ALA A 146 4.20 -3.68 -0.94
CA ALA A 146 3.87 -4.71 -1.92
C ALA A 146 2.37 -5.02 -1.91
N SER A 147 1.87 -5.63 -2.98
CA SER A 147 0.51 -6.14 -3.07
C SER A 147 0.48 -7.50 -3.75
N TYR A 148 -0.41 -8.36 -3.28
CA TYR A 148 -0.56 -9.73 -3.76
C TYR A 148 -2.04 -10.02 -4.02
N VAL A 149 -2.35 -10.58 -5.19
CA VAL A 149 -3.70 -11.01 -5.54
C VAL A 149 -3.72 -12.53 -5.64
N GLY A 150 -4.77 -13.14 -5.10
CA GLY A 150 -4.94 -14.59 -5.05
C GLY A 150 -4.19 -15.26 -3.90
N GLU A 151 -4.52 -16.53 -3.68
CA GLU A 151 -3.97 -17.39 -2.63
C GLU A 151 -2.44 -17.52 -2.71
N LYS A 152 -1.78 -17.48 -1.55
CA LYS A 152 -0.33 -17.61 -1.42
C LYS A 152 0.04 -18.62 -0.33
N ALA A 153 1.20 -19.25 -0.49
CA ALA A 153 1.84 -20.06 0.56
C ALA A 153 2.63 -19.14 1.50
N TRP A 154 1.90 -18.41 2.36
CA TRP A 154 2.44 -17.33 3.20
C TRP A 154 3.57 -17.76 4.14
N ASP A 155 3.54 -19.00 4.60
CA ASP A 155 4.52 -19.57 5.53
C ASP A 155 5.68 -20.30 4.83
N SER A 156 5.74 -20.31 3.48
CA SER A 156 6.87 -20.87 2.75
C SER A 156 8.15 -20.07 3.03
N ASP A 157 9.29 -20.76 3.07
CA ASP A 157 10.58 -20.09 3.32
C ASP A 157 10.89 -19.02 2.28
N ALA A 158 10.49 -19.22 1.03
CA ALA A 158 10.64 -18.22 -0.02
C ALA A 158 9.85 -16.95 0.28
N MET A 159 8.56 -17.07 0.67
CA MET A 159 7.72 -15.93 1.03
C MET A 159 8.23 -15.23 2.29
N VAL A 160 8.60 -15.99 3.32
CA VAL A 160 9.16 -15.42 4.55
C VAL A 160 10.43 -14.63 4.26
N THR A 161 11.34 -15.18 3.44
CA THR A 161 12.58 -14.48 3.04
C THR A 161 12.27 -13.20 2.25
N GLU A 162 11.30 -13.24 1.33
CA GLU A 162 10.84 -12.06 0.59
C GLU A 162 10.34 -10.98 1.55
N LEU A 163 9.45 -11.33 2.48
CA LEU A 163 8.91 -10.38 3.45
C LEU A 163 9.99 -9.82 4.37
N GLN A 164 10.89 -10.66 4.89
CA GLN A 164 12.01 -10.20 5.72
C GLN A 164 12.93 -9.23 4.98
N THR A 165 13.17 -9.45 3.68
CA THR A 165 13.96 -8.53 2.84
C THR A 165 13.28 -7.15 2.71
N LEU A 166 11.94 -7.10 2.65
CA LEU A 166 11.18 -5.85 2.59
C LEU A 166 11.08 -5.15 3.96
N ILE A 167 11.11 -5.92 5.05
CA ILE A 167 10.98 -5.43 6.44
C ILE A 167 12.31 -4.93 6.99
N ALA A 168 13.41 -5.63 6.72
CA ALA A 168 14.73 -5.37 7.30
C ALA A 168 15.21 -3.90 7.19
N PRO A 169 15.04 -3.18 6.07
CA PRO A 169 15.46 -1.77 5.95
C PRO A 169 14.70 -0.82 6.88
N ILE A 170 13.56 -1.24 7.41
CA ILE A 170 12.65 -0.40 8.18
C ILE A 170 13.08 -0.36 9.67
N HIS A 171 13.71 -1.42 10.15
CA HIS A 171 14.16 -1.55 11.55
C HIS A 171 15.56 -0.95 11.83
N VAL A 172 16.25 -0.45 10.80
CA VAL A 172 17.62 0.10 10.92
C VAL A 172 17.64 1.62 11.12
N ARG A 173 16.48 2.28 11.31
CA ARG A 173 16.40 3.75 11.49
C ARG A 173 16.07 4.16 12.90
#